data_bc4a640e0390a459ba2aeb72515b4539
#
_entry.id   bc4a640e0390a459ba2aeb72515b4539
#
_cell.length_a   1.000
_cell.length_b   1.000
_cell.length_c   1.000
_cell.angle_alpha   90.00
_cell.angle_beta   90.00
_cell.angle_gamma   90.00
#
_symmetry.space_group_name_H-M   'P 1'
#
loop_
_entity.id
_entity.type
_entity.pdbx_description
1 polymer ?
#
loop_
_entity_poly.entity_id
_entity_poly.type
_entity_poly.pdbx_seq_one_letter_code
_entity_poly.pdbx_strand_id
1 'polypeptide(L)'
;MKKRNDYVNYLKKGETIDLVNLDPEILGIIGIELKRRRRKQSRTLDSFDCGCSISYISKIENGKITPKYSILQELCSEQGISQIELDALISVNNLLNDAISATFYKKYDLVNMYCEEIAHFDNYKVNLLKAIDYVNHNLWDEALKIIPTITIIEDKLVDADYNILLYLQMRIENHFENYLKAHSIYKQIKLNDNMIINTLCYHEYFYAICKCGFENPTHYYEKLCNMYLKLFNNNLNEINELYFKTLINLGCEVPQIVFDTFDVKNQIIYYIKHNKFKELLELKENNNLSSFEKMMIAMAVKDYIDVINQYQKIDFENLKEKEKIMCNYFRLLIEGNGTQIVNYANKVGLPYAEKRGDFAMLVHLVKSICEHSLTTGKYKNVATMCMSLFSFVEKYQKHYA
;
A
#
# COMPACT_ATOMS: atom_id res chain seq x y z
N MET A 1 -2.70 14.43 -29.40
CA MET A 1 -2.19 15.71 -29.85
C MET A 1 -3.08 16.93 -29.57
N LYS A 2 -4.41 16.88 -29.55
CA LYS A 2 -5.29 18.03 -29.21
C LYS A 2 -5.28 18.47 -27.74
N LYS A 3 -5.06 17.56 -26.75
CA LYS A 3 -5.06 17.89 -25.30
C LYS A 3 -3.78 18.61 -24.82
N ARG A 4 -2.66 18.49 -25.53
CA ARG A 4 -1.40 19.19 -25.22
C ARG A 4 -1.52 20.71 -25.40
N ASN A 5 -2.39 21.14 -26.29
CA ASN A 5 -2.65 22.57 -26.54
C ASN A 5 -3.53 23.25 -25.48
N ASP A 6 -4.37 22.48 -24.75
CA ASP A 6 -5.30 23.10 -23.79
C ASP A 6 -4.58 23.47 -22.49
N TYR A 7 -3.59 22.69 -22.06
CA TYR A 7 -2.79 22.98 -20.86
C TYR A 7 -1.76 24.09 -21.10
N VAL A 8 -1.09 24.06 -22.28
CA VAL A 8 -0.22 25.16 -22.70
C VAL A 8 -1.00 26.46 -22.95
N ASN A 9 -2.29 26.35 -23.31
CA ASN A 9 -3.18 27.52 -23.44
C ASN A 9 -3.69 28.04 -22.10
N TYR A 10 -3.73 27.21 -21.04
CA TYR A 10 -4.01 27.67 -19.68
C TYR A 10 -2.87 28.55 -19.14
N LEU A 11 -1.62 28.18 -19.42
CA LEU A 11 -0.44 28.96 -19.07
C LEU A 11 -0.26 30.19 -20.00
N LYS A 12 -0.85 30.20 -21.21
CA LYS A 12 -0.77 31.30 -22.17
C LYS A 12 -1.82 32.39 -22.03
N LYS A 13 -2.86 32.17 -21.21
CA LYS A 13 -3.75 33.26 -20.80
C LYS A 13 -3.00 34.09 -19.77
N GLY A 14 -2.34 35.16 -20.22
CA GLY A 14 -1.55 36.13 -19.44
C GLY A 14 -2.26 36.74 -18.22
N GLU A 15 -2.77 35.93 -17.33
CA GLU A 15 -3.06 36.29 -15.97
C GLU A 15 -1.71 36.40 -15.27
N THR A 16 -1.29 37.63 -14.99
CA THR A 16 -0.20 37.94 -14.08
C THR A 16 -0.44 37.12 -12.80
N ILE A 17 0.40 36.09 -12.58
CA ILE A 17 0.37 35.32 -11.35
C ILE A 17 0.51 36.32 -10.20
N ASP A 18 -0.56 36.52 -9.47
CA ASP A 18 -0.56 37.45 -8.36
C ASP A 18 0.18 36.78 -7.20
N LEU A 19 1.51 37.00 -7.12
CA LEU A 19 2.38 36.46 -6.08
C LEU A 19 1.98 36.88 -4.67
N VAL A 20 1.10 37.88 -4.54
CA VAL A 20 0.60 38.34 -3.23
C VAL A 20 -0.05 37.20 -2.43
N ASN A 21 -0.52 36.16 -3.13
CA ASN A 21 -1.19 35.00 -2.54
C ASN A 21 -0.46 33.67 -2.76
N LEU A 22 0.84 33.67 -3.09
CA LEU A 22 1.59 32.41 -3.13
C LEU A 22 1.60 31.76 -1.75
N ASP A 23 1.23 30.48 -1.74
CA ASP A 23 1.32 29.64 -0.55
C ASP A 23 2.73 29.79 0.08
N PRO A 24 2.85 30.09 1.38
CA PRO A 24 4.14 30.16 2.08
C PRO A 24 5.02 28.95 1.84
N GLU A 25 4.43 27.80 1.61
CA GLU A 25 5.12 26.54 1.30
C GLU A 25 5.79 26.57 -0.06
N ILE A 26 5.10 27.03 -1.10
CA ILE A 26 5.67 27.20 -2.45
C ILE A 26 6.86 28.19 -2.41
N LEU A 27 6.71 29.28 -1.66
CA LEU A 27 7.83 30.21 -1.43
C LEU A 27 9.00 29.53 -0.75
N GLY A 28 8.76 28.69 0.23
CA GLY A 28 9.78 27.86 0.88
C GLY A 28 10.52 26.98 -0.12
N ILE A 29 9.78 26.30 -1.01
CA ILE A 29 10.34 25.44 -2.06
C ILE A 29 11.23 26.24 -3.01
N ILE A 30 10.73 27.34 -3.55
CA ILE A 30 11.49 28.21 -4.45
C ILE A 30 12.75 28.74 -3.74
N GLY A 31 12.63 29.15 -2.49
CA GLY A 31 13.74 29.63 -1.70
C GLY A 31 14.83 28.57 -1.49
N ILE A 32 14.45 27.35 -1.21
CA ILE A 32 15.36 26.19 -1.09
C ILE A 32 16.09 25.95 -2.42
N GLU A 33 15.38 25.98 -3.54
CA GLU A 33 15.98 25.76 -4.87
C GLU A 33 16.96 26.89 -5.24
N LEU A 34 16.59 28.14 -5.03
CA LEU A 34 17.48 29.27 -5.18
C LEU A 34 18.78 29.10 -4.38
N LYS A 35 18.65 28.77 -3.09
CA LYS A 35 19.78 28.53 -2.19
C LYS A 35 20.66 27.37 -2.64
N ARG A 36 20.04 26.26 -3.13
CA ARG A 36 20.73 25.09 -3.65
C ARG A 36 21.56 25.43 -4.88
N ARG A 37 20.98 26.10 -5.87
CA ARG A 37 21.67 26.49 -7.11
C ARG A 37 22.78 27.48 -6.84
N ARG A 38 22.55 28.51 -6.01
CA ARG A 38 23.58 29.43 -5.58
C ARG A 38 24.79 28.72 -4.98
N ARG A 39 24.57 27.81 -4.03
CA ARG A 39 25.64 27.03 -3.41
C ARG A 39 26.38 26.14 -4.40
N LYS A 40 25.65 25.50 -5.33
CA LYS A 40 26.26 24.67 -6.39
C LYS A 40 27.15 25.48 -7.31
N GLN A 41 26.83 26.77 -7.53
CA GLN A 41 27.63 27.70 -8.29
C GLN A 41 28.73 28.39 -7.46
N SER A 42 28.89 28.05 -6.18
CA SER A 42 29.82 28.67 -5.24
C SER A 42 29.64 30.20 -5.11
N ARG A 43 28.42 30.69 -5.36
CA ARG A 43 28.09 32.12 -5.26
C ARG A 43 27.74 32.52 -3.81
N THR A 44 28.13 33.73 -3.40
CA THR A 44 27.72 34.35 -2.15
C THR A 44 26.44 35.15 -2.29
N LEU A 45 25.78 35.55 -1.21
CA LEU A 45 24.54 36.33 -1.26
C LEU A 45 24.71 37.75 -1.82
N ASP A 46 25.90 38.29 -1.72
CA ASP A 46 26.29 39.63 -2.25
C ASP A 46 26.61 39.60 -3.76
N SER A 47 26.66 38.42 -4.36
CA SER A 47 26.97 38.29 -5.79
C SER A 47 25.75 38.45 -6.69
N PHE A 48 24.55 38.72 -6.16
CA PHE A 48 23.34 39.00 -6.94
C PHE A 48 23.27 40.49 -7.28
N ASP A 49 22.90 40.76 -8.56
CA ASP A 49 22.79 42.15 -9.09
C ASP A 49 21.32 42.62 -9.19
N CYS A 50 20.43 42.05 -8.38
CA CYS A 50 19.01 42.38 -8.35
C CYS A 50 18.63 43.66 -7.57
N GLY A 51 19.59 44.45 -7.18
CA GLY A 51 19.36 45.70 -6.41
C GLY A 51 18.79 45.46 -4.99
N CYS A 52 18.83 44.21 -4.49
CA CYS A 52 18.28 43.84 -3.22
C CYS A 52 19.38 43.73 -2.12
N SER A 53 19.01 44.02 -0.87
CA SER A 53 19.94 43.79 0.24
C SER A 53 20.18 42.30 0.48
N ILE A 54 21.39 41.93 0.95
CA ILE A 54 21.75 40.55 1.33
C ILE A 54 20.72 39.96 2.31
N SER A 55 20.27 40.77 3.29
CA SER A 55 19.24 40.35 4.25
C SER A 55 17.90 40.01 3.58
N TYR A 56 17.51 40.73 2.54
CA TYR A 56 16.28 40.49 1.80
C TYR A 56 16.35 39.16 0.98
N ILE A 57 17.45 38.96 0.26
CA ILE A 57 17.72 37.74 -0.48
C ILE A 57 17.76 36.53 0.44
N SER A 58 18.44 36.65 1.60
CA SER A 58 18.47 35.60 2.62
C SER A 58 17.08 35.24 3.15
N LYS A 59 16.17 36.20 3.30
CA LYS A 59 14.80 35.95 3.74
C LYS A 59 13.99 35.24 2.65
N ILE A 60 14.21 35.58 1.37
CA ILE A 60 13.59 34.86 0.23
C ILE A 60 14.07 33.41 0.20
N GLU A 61 15.40 33.17 0.26
CA GLU A 61 15.97 31.83 0.26
C GLU A 61 15.51 30.94 1.43
N ASN A 62 15.05 31.54 2.50
CA ASN A 62 14.51 30.82 3.67
C ASN A 62 12.98 30.84 3.74
N GLY A 63 12.29 31.27 2.66
CA GLY A 63 10.82 31.29 2.55
C GLY A 63 10.13 32.22 3.57
N LYS A 64 10.85 33.22 4.12
CA LYS A 64 10.33 34.08 5.19
C LYS A 64 9.57 35.31 4.70
N ILE A 65 9.69 35.64 3.44
CA ILE A 65 8.99 36.77 2.79
C ILE A 65 8.62 36.43 1.37
N THR A 66 7.50 36.97 0.92
CA THR A 66 7.06 36.93 -0.49
C THR A 66 7.71 38.09 -1.23
N PRO A 67 8.62 37.87 -2.20
CA PRO A 67 9.18 38.95 -2.99
C PRO A 67 8.18 39.43 -4.05
N LYS A 68 8.45 40.62 -4.62
CA LYS A 68 7.78 41.01 -5.87
C LYS A 68 8.15 40.03 -6.98
N TYR A 69 7.21 39.75 -7.88
CA TYR A 69 7.42 38.77 -8.97
C TYR A 69 8.64 39.10 -9.83
N SER A 70 8.83 40.39 -10.15
CA SER A 70 9.98 40.85 -10.93
C SER A 70 11.32 40.51 -10.27
N ILE A 71 11.41 40.68 -8.93
CA ILE A 71 12.60 40.32 -8.14
C ILE A 71 12.82 38.81 -8.14
N LEU A 72 11.73 38.03 -8.01
CA LEU A 72 11.82 36.58 -8.04
C LEU A 72 12.29 36.08 -9.41
N GLN A 73 11.75 36.63 -10.52
CA GLN A 73 12.18 36.31 -11.86
C GLN A 73 13.66 36.65 -12.09
N GLU A 74 14.12 37.80 -11.63
CA GLU A 74 15.50 38.23 -11.71
C GLU A 74 16.44 37.28 -10.97
N LEU A 75 16.15 36.96 -9.70
CA LEU A 75 16.89 35.99 -8.90
C LEU A 75 16.90 34.59 -9.54
N CYS A 76 15.77 34.15 -10.06
CA CYS A 76 15.66 32.87 -10.78
C CYS A 76 16.51 32.86 -12.05
N SER A 77 16.43 33.91 -12.84
CA SER A 77 17.22 34.07 -14.08
C SER A 77 18.71 34.03 -13.80
N GLU A 78 19.19 34.77 -12.77
CA GLU A 78 20.61 34.79 -12.37
C GLU A 78 21.11 33.42 -11.86
N GLN A 79 20.20 32.56 -11.37
CA GLN A 79 20.51 31.20 -10.93
C GLN A 79 20.31 30.16 -12.04
N GLY A 80 19.96 30.59 -13.26
CA GLY A 80 19.68 29.71 -14.38
C GLY A 80 18.38 28.90 -14.21
N ILE A 81 17.40 29.46 -13.46
CA ILE A 81 16.02 28.94 -13.43
C ILE A 81 15.26 29.67 -14.52
N SER A 82 14.81 28.93 -15.56
CA SER A 82 13.98 29.48 -16.63
C SER A 82 12.59 29.84 -16.13
N GLN A 83 11.86 30.67 -16.89
CA GLN A 83 10.47 30.99 -16.57
C GLN A 83 9.60 29.75 -16.54
N ILE A 84 9.81 28.80 -17.44
CA ILE A 84 9.06 27.52 -17.50
C ILE A 84 9.31 26.72 -16.21
N GLU A 85 10.54 26.68 -15.74
CA GLU A 85 10.89 26.01 -14.49
C GLU A 85 10.26 26.71 -13.27
N LEU A 86 10.24 28.03 -13.24
CA LEU A 86 9.60 28.79 -12.16
C LEU A 86 8.09 28.51 -12.12
N ASP A 87 7.42 28.54 -13.28
CA ASP A 87 5.99 28.26 -13.39
C ASP A 87 5.66 26.82 -12.96
N ALA A 88 6.51 25.85 -13.32
CA ALA A 88 6.38 24.46 -12.86
C ALA A 88 6.58 24.32 -11.36
N LEU A 89 7.54 25.01 -10.76
CA LEU A 89 7.71 25.02 -9.29
C LEU A 89 6.52 25.65 -8.57
N ILE A 90 5.95 26.73 -9.13
CA ILE A 90 4.76 27.38 -8.58
C ILE A 90 3.55 26.44 -8.65
N SER A 91 3.45 25.66 -9.72
CA SER A 91 2.33 24.74 -9.94
C SER A 91 2.52 23.35 -9.27
N VAL A 92 3.66 23.06 -8.64
CA VAL A 92 3.96 21.71 -8.15
C VAL A 92 2.92 21.16 -7.17
N ASN A 93 2.31 22.00 -6.34
CA ASN A 93 1.22 21.60 -5.46
C ASN A 93 -0.03 21.17 -6.23
N ASN A 94 -0.36 21.90 -7.30
CA ASN A 94 -1.49 21.53 -8.14
C ASN A 94 -1.22 20.22 -8.87
N LEU A 95 -0.01 20.05 -9.43
CA LEU A 95 0.40 18.80 -10.07
C LEU A 95 0.35 17.61 -9.10
N LEU A 96 0.75 17.80 -7.86
CA LEU A 96 0.69 16.74 -6.83
C LEU A 96 -0.77 16.39 -6.47
N ASN A 97 -1.64 17.39 -6.30
CA ASN A 97 -3.07 17.17 -6.06
C ASN A 97 -3.77 16.50 -7.26
N ASP A 98 -3.41 16.91 -8.48
CA ASP A 98 -3.93 16.31 -9.70
C ASP A 98 -3.45 14.87 -9.87
N ALA A 99 -2.19 14.56 -9.49
CA ALA A 99 -1.65 13.21 -9.50
C ALA A 99 -2.37 12.30 -8.48
N ILE A 100 -2.66 12.79 -7.27
CA ILE A 100 -3.45 12.04 -6.28
C ILE A 100 -4.87 11.79 -6.80
N SER A 101 -5.48 12.79 -7.43
CA SER A 101 -6.79 12.64 -8.06
C SER A 101 -6.76 11.63 -9.21
N ALA A 102 -5.75 11.72 -10.09
CA ALA A 102 -5.54 10.77 -11.17
C ALA A 102 -5.31 9.34 -10.66
N THR A 103 -4.55 9.18 -9.57
CA THR A 103 -4.35 7.89 -8.89
C THR A 103 -5.67 7.31 -8.38
N PHE A 104 -6.50 8.11 -7.72
CA PHE A 104 -7.80 7.69 -7.22
C PHE A 104 -8.76 7.24 -8.33
N TYR A 105 -8.73 7.91 -9.48
CA TYR A 105 -9.54 7.53 -10.65
C TYR A 105 -8.81 6.57 -11.61
N LYS A 106 -7.67 5.98 -11.20
CA LYS A 106 -6.87 5.02 -11.97
C LYS A 106 -6.41 5.53 -13.35
N LYS A 107 -6.16 6.84 -13.46
CA LYS A 107 -5.66 7.50 -14.67
C LYS A 107 -4.13 7.66 -14.62
N TYR A 108 -3.42 6.55 -14.52
CA TYR A 108 -1.98 6.51 -14.22
C TYR A 108 -1.11 7.21 -15.31
N ASP A 109 -1.51 7.14 -16.58
CA ASP A 109 -0.81 7.85 -17.67
C ASP A 109 -0.72 9.36 -17.44
N LEU A 110 -1.73 9.97 -16.77
CA LEU A 110 -1.68 11.39 -16.42
C LEU A 110 -0.63 11.67 -15.35
N VAL A 111 -0.44 10.77 -14.40
CA VAL A 111 0.60 10.92 -13.36
C VAL A 111 1.98 10.91 -13.98
N ASN A 112 2.24 10.00 -14.93
CA ASN A 112 3.50 9.97 -15.68
C ASN A 112 3.76 11.27 -16.44
N MET A 113 2.74 11.81 -17.12
CA MET A 113 2.87 13.12 -17.80
C MET A 113 3.26 14.24 -16.82
N TYR A 114 2.66 14.30 -15.64
CA TYR A 114 3.00 15.30 -14.61
C TYR A 114 4.45 15.12 -14.11
N CYS A 115 4.89 13.87 -13.97
CA CYS A 115 6.27 13.57 -13.60
C CYS A 115 7.28 14.08 -14.63
N GLU A 116 7.02 13.86 -15.93
CA GLU A 116 7.92 14.29 -17.01
C GLU A 116 8.11 15.80 -17.04
N GLU A 117 7.07 16.58 -16.73
CA GLU A 117 7.11 18.04 -16.74
C GLU A 117 8.11 18.62 -15.72
N ILE A 118 8.26 17.96 -14.55
CA ILE A 118 9.06 18.48 -13.43
C ILE A 118 10.20 17.54 -12.99
N ALA A 119 10.48 16.48 -13.76
CA ALA A 119 11.45 15.44 -13.40
C ALA A 119 12.88 15.94 -13.17
N HIS A 120 13.26 17.07 -13.77
CA HIS A 120 14.60 17.67 -13.67
C HIS A 120 14.83 18.46 -12.38
N PHE A 121 13.78 18.70 -11.58
CA PHE A 121 13.93 19.37 -10.27
C PHE A 121 14.28 18.36 -9.18
N ASP A 122 15.16 18.77 -8.29
CA ASP A 122 15.50 18.04 -7.08
C ASP A 122 14.75 18.66 -5.88
N ASN A 123 13.52 18.22 -5.68
CA ASN A 123 12.64 18.72 -4.62
C ASN A 123 11.83 17.56 -4.05
N TYR A 124 11.49 17.63 -2.75
CA TYR A 124 10.74 16.55 -2.10
C TYR A 124 9.35 16.33 -2.70
N LYS A 125 8.66 17.39 -3.18
CA LYS A 125 7.34 17.24 -3.83
C LYS A 125 7.45 16.56 -5.18
N VAL A 126 8.53 16.85 -5.92
CA VAL A 126 8.87 16.12 -7.15
C VAL A 126 9.14 14.66 -6.84
N ASN A 127 9.85 14.39 -5.75
CA ASN A 127 10.11 13.02 -5.29
C ASN A 127 8.82 12.32 -4.84
N LEU A 128 7.88 13.00 -4.17
CA LEU A 128 6.54 12.47 -3.89
C LEU A 128 5.80 12.12 -5.18
N LEU A 129 5.79 13.01 -6.16
CA LEU A 129 5.14 12.77 -7.44
C LEU A 129 5.75 11.57 -8.18
N LYS A 130 7.09 11.47 -8.24
CA LYS A 130 7.79 10.31 -8.78
C LYS A 130 7.45 9.02 -8.05
N ALA A 131 7.36 9.07 -6.71
CA ALA A 131 6.99 7.91 -5.91
C ALA A 131 5.55 7.46 -6.18
N ILE A 132 4.60 8.39 -6.38
CA ILE A 132 3.23 8.08 -6.79
C ILE A 132 3.24 7.37 -8.16
N ASP A 133 3.99 7.90 -9.13
CA ASP A 133 4.10 7.31 -10.46
C ASP A 133 4.68 5.89 -10.41
N TYR A 134 5.78 5.70 -9.71
CA TYR A 134 6.41 4.38 -9.56
C TYR A 134 5.50 3.36 -8.89
N VAL A 135 4.80 3.74 -7.83
CA VAL A 135 3.84 2.86 -7.14
C VAL A 135 2.66 2.52 -8.05
N ASN A 136 2.14 3.46 -8.83
CA ASN A 136 1.05 3.24 -9.76
C ASN A 136 1.42 2.28 -10.91
N HIS A 137 2.69 2.30 -11.34
CA HIS A 137 3.21 1.43 -12.40
C HIS A 137 3.90 0.16 -11.87
N ASN A 138 3.77 -0.14 -10.55
CA ASN A 138 4.39 -1.29 -9.89
C ASN A 138 5.92 -1.33 -9.97
N LEU A 139 6.56 -0.18 -10.09
CA LEU A 139 8.02 -0.01 -10.09
C LEU A 139 8.53 0.10 -8.64
N TRP A 140 8.35 -0.98 -7.89
CA TRP A 140 8.57 -1.01 -6.43
C TRP A 140 10.01 -0.71 -6.03
N ASP A 141 10.98 -1.22 -6.78
CA ASP A 141 12.42 -0.99 -6.51
C ASP A 141 12.79 0.50 -6.63
N GLU A 142 12.19 1.21 -7.59
CA GLU A 142 12.40 2.65 -7.76
C GLU A 142 11.70 3.45 -6.64
N ALA A 143 10.49 3.05 -6.26
CA ALA A 143 9.79 3.67 -5.14
C ALA A 143 10.57 3.50 -3.82
N LEU A 144 11.15 2.31 -3.56
CA LEU A 144 11.98 2.03 -2.39
C LEU A 144 13.28 2.84 -2.33
N LYS A 145 13.80 3.33 -3.46
CA LYS A 145 14.96 4.24 -3.49
C LYS A 145 14.60 5.67 -3.12
N ILE A 146 13.41 6.13 -3.54
CA ILE A 146 12.99 7.54 -3.35
C ILE A 146 12.37 7.77 -1.98
N ILE A 147 11.48 6.89 -1.50
CA ILE A 147 10.73 7.09 -0.25
C ILE A 147 11.64 7.38 0.96
N PRO A 148 12.76 6.69 1.18
CA PRO A 148 13.65 7.01 2.29
C PRO A 148 14.19 8.45 2.25
N THR A 149 14.38 9.04 1.07
CA THR A 149 14.86 10.43 0.93
C THR A 149 13.84 11.45 1.42
N ILE A 150 12.54 11.12 1.31
CA ILE A 150 11.44 11.95 1.79
C ILE A 150 11.23 11.73 3.29
N THR A 151 11.35 10.48 3.76
CA THR A 151 11.22 10.12 5.19
C THR A 151 12.23 10.85 6.08
N ILE A 152 13.43 11.18 5.59
CA ILE A 152 14.43 11.95 6.34
C ILE A 152 13.90 13.34 6.78
N ILE A 153 12.93 13.90 6.06
CA ILE A 153 12.37 15.23 6.32
C ILE A 153 10.90 15.17 6.73
N GLU A 154 10.39 13.99 7.13
CA GLU A 154 8.96 13.77 7.41
C GLU A 154 8.39 14.71 8.48
N ASP A 155 9.21 15.10 9.47
CA ASP A 155 8.87 16.05 10.52
C ASP A 155 8.64 17.49 10.02
N LYS A 156 9.04 17.78 8.78
CA LYS A 156 8.93 19.09 8.13
C LYS A 156 7.87 19.13 7.05
N LEU A 157 7.26 18.00 6.76
CA LEU A 157 6.20 17.94 5.76
C LEU A 157 4.92 18.56 6.28
N VAL A 158 4.18 19.24 5.42
CA VAL A 158 2.81 19.63 5.74
C VAL A 158 1.92 18.39 5.80
N ASP A 159 0.84 18.45 6.57
CA ASP A 159 0.00 17.29 6.86
C ASP A 159 -0.54 16.58 5.60
N ALA A 160 -0.82 17.33 4.53
CA ALA A 160 -1.27 16.76 3.27
C ALA A 160 -0.17 15.91 2.59
N ASP A 161 1.06 16.43 2.51
CA ASP A 161 2.20 15.73 1.92
C ASP A 161 2.66 14.56 2.79
N TYR A 162 2.58 14.72 4.10
CA TYR A 162 2.84 13.65 5.05
C TYR A 162 1.86 12.48 4.85
N ASN A 163 0.56 12.76 4.67
CA ASN A 163 -0.42 11.71 4.38
C ASN A 163 -0.18 11.03 3.02
N ILE A 164 0.32 11.77 2.01
CA ILE A 164 0.74 11.16 0.74
C ILE A 164 1.91 10.19 0.98
N LEU A 165 2.90 10.58 1.75
CA LEU A 165 4.02 9.71 2.12
C LEU A 165 3.53 8.45 2.85
N LEU A 166 2.64 8.58 3.82
CA LEU A 166 2.08 7.45 4.55
C LEU A 166 1.25 6.53 3.63
N TYR A 167 0.47 7.09 2.71
CA TYR A 167 -0.25 6.32 1.69
C TYR A 167 0.72 5.45 0.86
N LEU A 168 1.80 6.04 0.36
CA LEU A 168 2.80 5.33 -0.43
C LEU A 168 3.50 4.23 0.38
N GLN A 169 3.84 4.52 1.64
CA GLN A 169 4.42 3.52 2.54
C GLN A 169 3.43 2.36 2.78
N MET A 170 2.14 2.63 3.04
CA MET A 170 1.14 1.58 3.20
C MET A 170 0.99 0.73 1.93
N ARG A 171 0.95 1.35 0.75
CA ARG A 171 0.91 0.64 -0.54
C ARG A 171 2.08 -0.34 -0.69
N ILE A 172 3.28 0.12 -0.36
CA ILE A 172 4.51 -0.70 -0.42
C ILE A 172 4.43 -1.84 0.59
N GLU A 173 4.08 -1.56 1.85
CA GLU A 173 3.98 -2.61 2.87
C GLU A 173 2.89 -3.64 2.52
N ASN A 174 1.76 -3.21 1.96
CA ASN A 174 0.72 -4.10 1.47
C ASN A 174 1.20 -4.97 0.30
N HIS A 175 1.99 -4.40 -0.63
CA HIS A 175 2.57 -5.16 -1.73
C HIS A 175 3.52 -6.25 -1.23
N PHE A 176 4.37 -5.94 -0.25
CA PHE A 176 5.28 -6.91 0.36
C PHE A 176 4.61 -7.78 1.45
N GLU A 177 3.29 -7.73 1.53
CA GLU A 177 2.47 -8.51 2.47
C GLU A 177 2.80 -8.26 3.96
N ASN A 178 3.33 -7.08 4.30
CA ASN A 178 3.59 -6.65 5.67
C ASN A 178 2.37 -5.93 6.25
N TYR A 179 1.23 -6.60 6.28
CA TYR A 179 -0.08 -6.00 6.58
C TYR A 179 -0.18 -5.34 7.96
N LEU A 180 0.46 -5.89 8.99
CA LEU A 180 0.49 -5.27 10.32
C LEU A 180 1.22 -3.93 10.31
N LYS A 181 2.29 -3.80 9.52
CA LYS A 181 3.02 -2.55 9.37
C LYS A 181 2.19 -1.52 8.62
N ALA A 182 1.54 -1.91 7.51
CA ALA A 182 0.60 -1.05 6.80
C ALA A 182 -0.52 -0.54 7.73
N HIS A 183 -1.09 -1.43 8.56
CA HIS A 183 -2.06 -1.08 9.57
C HIS A 183 -1.51 -0.05 10.58
N SER A 184 -0.30 -0.23 11.10
CA SER A 184 0.31 0.69 12.08
C SER A 184 0.62 2.06 11.49
N ILE A 185 0.96 2.14 10.21
CA ILE A 185 1.19 3.39 9.49
C ILE A 185 -0.10 4.22 9.43
N TYR A 186 -1.27 3.58 9.20
CA TYR A 186 -2.54 4.30 9.12
C TYR A 186 -2.86 5.11 10.38
N LYS A 187 -2.43 4.68 11.57
CA LYS A 187 -2.64 5.41 12.83
C LYS A 187 -1.94 6.77 12.89
N GLN A 188 -0.96 6.98 12.05
CA GLN A 188 -0.21 8.23 11.96
C GLN A 188 -0.87 9.23 11.01
N ILE A 189 -1.94 8.81 10.29
CA ILE A 189 -2.66 9.67 9.36
C ILE A 189 -3.28 10.85 10.11
N LYS A 190 -2.98 12.04 9.63
CA LYS A 190 -3.57 13.28 10.12
C LYS A 190 -4.80 13.62 9.28
N LEU A 191 -5.94 13.78 9.95
CA LEU A 191 -7.15 14.19 9.24
C LEU A 191 -6.93 15.58 8.63
N ASN A 192 -7.19 15.69 7.34
CA ASN A 192 -7.12 16.94 6.58
C ASN A 192 -8.36 17.08 5.66
N ASP A 193 -8.49 18.23 5.01
CA ASP A 193 -9.62 18.52 4.14
C ASP A 193 -9.57 17.79 2.79
N ASN A 194 -8.44 17.18 2.42
CA ASN A 194 -8.31 16.42 1.18
C ASN A 194 -8.97 15.05 1.31
N MET A 195 -10.25 14.98 0.97
CA MET A 195 -11.03 13.74 1.04
C MET A 195 -10.45 12.61 0.18
N ILE A 196 -9.79 12.92 -0.95
CA ILE A 196 -9.26 11.91 -1.86
C ILE A 196 -8.10 11.16 -1.20
N ILE A 197 -7.11 11.88 -0.64
CA ILE A 197 -5.99 11.23 0.04
C ILE A 197 -6.45 10.46 1.28
N ASN A 198 -7.39 11.02 2.04
CA ASN A 198 -7.98 10.32 3.19
C ASN A 198 -8.65 9.00 2.76
N THR A 199 -9.33 8.99 1.61
CA THR A 199 -9.97 7.79 1.06
C THR A 199 -8.94 6.78 0.57
N LEU A 200 -7.87 7.21 -0.11
CA LEU A 200 -6.78 6.34 -0.53
C LEU A 200 -6.08 5.69 0.67
N CYS A 201 -5.77 6.47 1.70
CA CYS A 201 -5.19 5.94 2.93
C CYS A 201 -6.11 4.91 3.61
N TYR A 202 -7.41 5.22 3.67
CA TYR A 202 -8.39 4.31 4.27
C TYR A 202 -8.58 3.04 3.43
N HIS A 203 -8.44 3.12 2.11
CA HIS A 203 -8.46 1.95 1.21
C HIS A 203 -7.30 1.00 1.52
N GLU A 204 -6.08 1.52 1.62
CA GLU A 204 -4.91 0.69 1.95
C GLU A 204 -5.01 0.09 3.36
N TYR A 205 -5.57 0.82 4.29
CA TYR A 205 -5.87 0.33 5.64
C TYR A 205 -6.90 -0.81 5.62
N PHE A 206 -8.01 -0.62 4.91
CA PHE A 206 -9.02 -1.67 4.71
C PHE A 206 -8.43 -2.92 4.05
N TYR A 207 -7.57 -2.73 3.04
CA TYR A 207 -6.86 -3.85 2.41
C TYR A 207 -6.03 -4.64 3.44
N ALA A 208 -5.26 -3.96 4.28
CA ALA A 208 -4.47 -4.58 5.33
C ALA A 208 -5.35 -5.36 6.34
N ILE A 209 -6.47 -4.79 6.80
CA ILE A 209 -7.44 -5.47 7.69
C ILE A 209 -7.95 -6.76 7.06
N CYS A 210 -8.38 -6.70 5.79
CA CYS A 210 -8.88 -7.87 5.06
C CYS A 210 -7.83 -8.97 4.94
N LYS A 211 -6.56 -8.60 4.71
CA LYS A 211 -5.47 -9.57 4.57
C LYS A 211 -5.00 -10.14 5.89
N CYS A 212 -5.03 -9.36 6.97
CA CYS A 212 -4.75 -9.87 8.32
C CYS A 212 -5.80 -10.91 8.77
N GLY A 213 -7.07 -10.72 8.39
CA GLY A 213 -8.16 -11.64 8.78
C GLY A 213 -8.39 -11.74 10.29
N PHE A 214 -8.03 -10.69 11.04
CA PHE A 214 -8.14 -10.66 12.50
C PHE A 214 -9.51 -10.16 12.96
N GLU A 215 -10.07 -9.20 12.25
CA GLU A 215 -11.34 -8.55 12.56
C GLU A 215 -12.38 -8.74 11.45
N ASN A 216 -13.64 -8.61 11.83
CA ASN A 216 -14.73 -8.57 10.85
C ASN A 216 -14.64 -7.23 10.06
N PRO A 217 -14.44 -7.26 8.74
CA PRO A 217 -14.19 -6.08 7.95
C PRO A 217 -15.46 -5.24 7.65
N THR A 218 -16.66 -5.64 8.10
CA THR A 218 -17.93 -5.05 7.69
C THR A 218 -18.01 -3.55 7.98
N HIS A 219 -17.68 -3.14 9.19
CA HIS A 219 -17.70 -1.70 9.55
C HIS A 219 -16.73 -0.88 8.70
N TYR A 220 -15.55 -1.40 8.42
CA TYR A 220 -14.53 -0.73 7.60
C TYR A 220 -14.96 -0.65 6.14
N TYR A 221 -15.60 -1.71 5.64
CA TYR A 221 -16.17 -1.78 4.30
C TYR A 221 -17.25 -0.70 4.09
N GLU A 222 -18.24 -0.63 5.00
CA GLU A 222 -19.32 0.37 4.94
C GLU A 222 -18.77 1.79 4.93
N LYS A 223 -17.81 2.08 5.81
CA LYS A 223 -17.16 3.40 5.86
C LYS A 223 -16.43 3.71 4.56
N LEU A 224 -15.66 2.76 4.01
CA LEU A 224 -14.95 2.95 2.75
C LEU A 224 -15.91 3.20 1.59
N CYS A 225 -16.98 2.41 1.46
CA CYS A 225 -18.01 2.61 0.45
C CYS A 225 -18.62 4.01 0.53
N ASN A 226 -18.94 4.48 1.74
CA ASN A 226 -19.46 5.83 1.96
C ASN A 226 -18.46 6.93 1.54
N MET A 227 -17.16 6.72 1.75
CA MET A 227 -16.13 7.67 1.29
C MET A 227 -16.06 7.72 -0.24
N TYR A 228 -16.09 6.58 -0.92
CA TYR A 228 -16.11 6.51 -2.38
C TYR A 228 -17.36 7.15 -2.98
N LEU A 229 -18.54 6.89 -2.40
CA LEU A 229 -19.81 7.50 -2.85
C LEU A 229 -19.80 9.02 -2.72
N LYS A 230 -19.24 9.57 -1.64
CA LYS A 230 -19.10 11.03 -1.45
C LYS A 230 -18.20 11.68 -2.52
N LEU A 231 -17.29 10.93 -3.11
CA LEU A 231 -16.40 11.36 -4.18
C LEU A 231 -16.96 11.01 -5.58
N PHE A 232 -18.23 10.59 -5.68
CA PHE A 232 -18.86 10.16 -6.92
C PHE A 232 -18.10 9.06 -7.69
N ASN A 233 -17.34 8.24 -6.96
CA ASN A 233 -16.63 7.11 -7.54
C ASN A 233 -17.39 5.81 -7.23
N ASN A 234 -18.00 5.23 -8.25
CA ASN A 234 -18.80 4.01 -8.14
C ASN A 234 -17.99 2.73 -8.45
N ASN A 235 -16.67 2.83 -8.63
CA ASN A 235 -15.83 1.67 -8.93
C ASN A 235 -15.46 0.92 -7.64
N LEU A 236 -16.44 0.18 -7.11
CA LEU A 236 -16.32 -0.58 -5.86
C LEU A 236 -16.00 -2.07 -6.09
N ASN A 237 -15.83 -2.52 -7.35
CA ASN A 237 -15.72 -3.94 -7.66
C ASN A 237 -14.58 -4.64 -6.91
N GLU A 238 -13.39 -4.05 -6.89
CA GLU A 238 -12.23 -4.63 -6.20
C GLU A 238 -12.42 -4.64 -4.68
N ILE A 239 -13.05 -3.61 -4.13
CA ILE A 239 -13.38 -3.49 -2.71
C ILE A 239 -14.39 -4.55 -2.31
N ASN A 240 -15.45 -4.72 -3.11
CA ASN A 240 -16.49 -5.73 -2.91
C ASN A 240 -15.89 -7.14 -2.97
N GLU A 241 -15.08 -7.42 -3.98
CA GLU A 241 -14.41 -8.71 -4.13
C GLU A 241 -13.52 -9.03 -2.92
N LEU A 242 -12.70 -8.09 -2.49
CA LEU A 242 -11.84 -8.24 -1.33
C LEU A 242 -12.65 -8.48 -0.04
N TYR A 243 -13.71 -7.69 0.17
CA TYR A 243 -14.60 -7.82 1.32
C TYR A 243 -15.22 -9.20 1.41
N PHE A 244 -15.87 -9.66 0.34
CA PHE A 244 -16.55 -10.94 0.34
C PHE A 244 -15.58 -12.13 0.44
N LYS A 245 -14.40 -12.06 -0.20
CA LYS A 245 -13.33 -13.05 -0.03
C LYS A 245 -12.87 -13.13 1.43
N THR A 246 -12.83 -12.00 2.12
CA THR A 246 -12.47 -11.96 3.54
C THR A 246 -13.56 -12.58 4.40
N LEU A 247 -14.84 -12.30 4.14
CA LEU A 247 -15.96 -12.94 4.84
C LEU A 247 -15.92 -14.47 4.69
N ILE A 248 -15.67 -14.98 3.47
CA ILE A 248 -15.51 -16.42 3.22
C ILE A 248 -14.37 -17.00 4.08
N ASN A 249 -13.21 -16.35 4.11
CA ASN A 249 -12.07 -16.79 4.90
C ASN A 249 -12.36 -16.80 6.41
N LEU A 250 -13.22 -15.90 6.89
CA LEU A 250 -13.69 -15.87 8.27
C LEU A 250 -14.79 -16.90 8.57
N GLY A 251 -15.32 -17.57 7.54
CA GLY A 251 -16.43 -18.53 7.66
C GLY A 251 -17.79 -17.85 7.83
N CYS A 252 -17.95 -16.63 7.33
CA CYS A 252 -19.20 -15.93 7.31
C CYS A 252 -20.04 -16.31 6.07
N GLU A 253 -21.36 -16.25 6.19
CA GLU A 253 -22.26 -16.42 5.06
C GLU A 253 -22.12 -15.24 4.08
N VAL A 254 -22.23 -15.55 2.80
CA VAL A 254 -22.25 -14.54 1.73
C VAL A 254 -23.48 -14.76 0.85
N PRO A 255 -24.03 -13.69 0.23
CA PRO A 255 -25.16 -13.83 -0.67
C PRO A 255 -24.84 -14.79 -1.85
N GLN A 256 -25.79 -15.66 -2.22
CA GLN A 256 -25.58 -16.66 -3.28
C GLN A 256 -25.15 -16.02 -4.60
N ILE A 257 -25.77 -14.91 -4.99
CA ILE A 257 -25.42 -14.19 -6.21
C ILE A 257 -23.96 -13.73 -6.27
N VAL A 258 -23.38 -13.42 -5.10
CA VAL A 258 -21.96 -13.04 -4.97
C VAL A 258 -21.09 -14.30 -5.00
N PHE A 259 -21.51 -15.35 -4.29
CA PHE A 259 -20.80 -16.61 -4.24
C PHE A 259 -20.59 -17.22 -5.63
N ASP A 260 -21.60 -17.15 -6.49
CA ASP A 260 -21.55 -17.69 -7.86
C ASP A 260 -20.53 -16.96 -8.76
N THR A 261 -20.09 -15.77 -8.38
CA THR A 261 -19.06 -15.01 -9.13
C THR A 261 -17.64 -15.34 -8.73
N PHE A 262 -17.43 -16.10 -7.64
CA PHE A 262 -16.09 -16.40 -7.14
C PHE A 262 -15.38 -17.48 -7.94
N ASP A 263 -14.06 -17.35 -7.97
CA ASP A 263 -13.19 -18.41 -8.47
C ASP A 263 -13.33 -19.69 -7.64
N VAL A 264 -12.98 -20.79 -8.25
CA VAL A 264 -13.13 -22.13 -7.67
C VAL A 264 -12.40 -22.27 -6.33
N LYS A 265 -11.25 -21.63 -6.17
CA LYS A 265 -10.49 -21.67 -4.92
C LYS A 265 -11.26 -21.06 -3.75
N ASN A 266 -11.92 -19.93 -3.95
CA ASN A 266 -12.76 -19.29 -2.93
C ASN A 266 -14.03 -20.12 -2.66
N GLN A 267 -14.61 -20.75 -3.65
CA GLN A 267 -15.71 -21.71 -3.46
C GLN A 267 -15.28 -22.91 -2.60
N ILE A 268 -14.10 -23.49 -2.86
CA ILE A 268 -13.51 -24.55 -2.02
C ILE A 268 -13.39 -24.10 -0.58
N ILE A 269 -12.82 -22.91 -0.33
CA ILE A 269 -12.64 -22.37 1.04
C ILE A 269 -14.01 -22.21 1.73
N TYR A 270 -15.00 -21.66 1.03
CA TYR A 270 -16.36 -21.51 1.55
C TYR A 270 -16.96 -22.85 1.96
N TYR A 271 -16.94 -23.84 1.09
CA TYR A 271 -17.47 -25.16 1.38
C TYR A 271 -16.74 -25.84 2.53
N ILE A 272 -15.41 -25.70 2.61
CA ILE A 272 -14.63 -26.22 3.76
C ILE A 272 -15.09 -25.56 5.07
N LYS A 273 -15.22 -24.23 5.10
CA LYS A 273 -15.62 -23.46 6.30
C LYS A 273 -17.03 -23.77 6.77
N HIS A 274 -17.93 -24.10 5.85
CA HIS A 274 -19.32 -24.44 6.15
C HIS A 274 -19.59 -25.96 6.21
N ASN A 275 -18.53 -26.80 6.18
CA ASN A 275 -18.60 -28.27 6.21
C ASN A 275 -19.49 -28.88 5.12
N LYS A 276 -19.55 -28.24 3.96
CA LYS A 276 -20.33 -28.67 2.78
C LYS A 276 -19.51 -29.68 1.96
N PHE A 277 -19.25 -30.85 2.53
CA PHE A 277 -18.34 -31.85 1.94
C PHE A 277 -18.89 -32.51 0.68
N LYS A 278 -20.22 -32.59 0.53
CA LYS A 278 -20.86 -33.14 -0.68
C LYS A 278 -20.60 -32.23 -1.86
N GLU A 279 -20.82 -30.95 -1.70
CA GLU A 279 -20.59 -29.93 -2.69
C GLU A 279 -19.10 -29.84 -3.09
N LEU A 280 -18.19 -30.06 -2.12
CA LEU A 280 -16.74 -30.15 -2.40
C LEU A 280 -16.40 -31.33 -3.31
N LEU A 281 -17.02 -32.49 -3.10
CA LEU A 281 -16.79 -33.67 -3.93
C LEU A 281 -17.37 -33.48 -5.35
N GLU A 282 -18.56 -32.93 -5.46
CA GLU A 282 -19.17 -32.56 -6.74
C GLU A 282 -18.31 -31.56 -7.50
N LEU A 283 -17.75 -30.57 -6.79
CA LEU A 283 -16.83 -29.57 -7.37
C LEU A 283 -15.56 -30.24 -7.91
N LYS A 284 -15.01 -31.23 -7.17
CA LYS A 284 -13.82 -31.98 -7.55
C LYS A 284 -14.02 -32.77 -8.84
N GLU A 285 -15.22 -33.36 -9.06
CA GLU A 285 -15.54 -34.16 -10.22
C GLU A 285 -15.80 -33.30 -11.47
N ASN A 286 -16.41 -32.14 -11.29
CA ASN A 286 -16.96 -31.35 -12.41
C ASN A 286 -16.01 -30.25 -12.91
N ASN A 287 -14.85 -30.02 -12.27
CA ASN A 287 -13.95 -28.93 -12.62
C ASN A 287 -12.52 -29.39 -12.91
N ASN A 288 -11.87 -28.70 -13.83
CA ASN A 288 -10.45 -28.91 -14.11
C ASN A 288 -9.57 -28.20 -13.04
N LEU A 289 -9.54 -28.80 -11.83
CA LEU A 289 -8.84 -28.28 -10.67
C LEU A 289 -7.35 -28.56 -10.76
N SER A 290 -6.54 -27.61 -10.25
CA SER A 290 -5.11 -27.80 -10.02
C SER A 290 -4.86 -28.87 -8.95
N SER A 291 -3.67 -29.48 -8.96
CA SER A 291 -3.29 -30.46 -7.95
C SER A 291 -3.34 -29.88 -6.52
N PHE A 292 -3.04 -28.57 -6.36
CA PHE A 292 -3.19 -27.89 -5.07
C PHE A 292 -4.64 -27.83 -4.58
N GLU A 293 -5.57 -27.44 -5.45
CA GLU A 293 -7.02 -27.39 -5.13
C GLU A 293 -7.57 -28.76 -4.81
N LYS A 294 -7.21 -29.78 -5.60
CA LYS A 294 -7.57 -31.17 -5.33
C LYS A 294 -7.04 -31.65 -3.98
N MET A 295 -5.80 -31.28 -3.65
CA MET A 295 -5.19 -31.60 -2.35
C MET A 295 -5.92 -30.90 -1.18
N MET A 296 -6.36 -29.66 -1.34
CA MET A 296 -7.18 -28.96 -0.33
C MET A 296 -8.50 -29.69 -0.07
N ILE A 297 -9.18 -30.12 -1.12
CA ILE A 297 -10.44 -30.90 -1.01
C ILE A 297 -10.17 -32.23 -0.32
N ALA A 298 -9.16 -32.98 -0.78
CA ALA A 298 -8.81 -34.27 -0.20
C ALA A 298 -8.47 -34.16 1.30
N MET A 299 -7.75 -33.10 1.71
CA MET A 299 -7.45 -32.82 3.10
C MET A 299 -8.72 -32.54 3.93
N ALA A 300 -9.66 -31.76 3.39
CA ALA A 300 -10.91 -31.43 4.05
C ALA A 300 -11.82 -32.65 4.26
N VAL A 301 -11.90 -33.56 3.27
CA VAL A 301 -12.67 -34.79 3.35
C VAL A 301 -11.90 -35.95 4.00
N LYS A 302 -10.67 -35.71 4.45
CA LYS A 302 -9.76 -36.69 5.10
C LYS A 302 -9.36 -37.87 4.20
N ASP A 303 -9.31 -37.65 2.89
CA ASP A 303 -8.75 -38.61 1.93
C ASP A 303 -7.23 -38.44 1.85
N TYR A 304 -6.55 -39.01 2.83
CA TYR A 304 -5.10 -38.85 2.99
C TYR A 304 -4.27 -39.49 1.87
N ILE A 305 -4.81 -40.53 1.22
CA ILE A 305 -4.16 -41.17 0.07
C ILE A 305 -4.13 -40.18 -1.09
N ASP A 306 -5.26 -39.55 -1.38
CA ASP A 306 -5.33 -38.59 -2.48
C ASP A 306 -4.50 -37.31 -2.16
N VAL A 307 -4.41 -36.88 -0.89
CA VAL A 307 -3.52 -35.77 -0.52
C VAL A 307 -2.08 -36.03 -0.97
N ILE A 308 -1.55 -37.23 -0.68
CA ILE A 308 -0.17 -37.61 -1.08
C ILE A 308 -0.04 -37.72 -2.59
N ASN A 309 -1.05 -38.31 -3.27
CA ASN A 309 -1.06 -38.42 -4.71
C ASN A 309 -1.07 -37.04 -5.41
N GLN A 310 -1.83 -36.09 -4.88
CA GLN A 310 -1.85 -34.74 -5.41
C GLN A 310 -0.56 -33.96 -5.10
N TYR A 311 0.00 -34.14 -3.89
CA TYR A 311 1.27 -33.50 -3.52
C TYR A 311 2.40 -33.86 -4.51
N GLN A 312 2.50 -35.12 -4.93
CA GLN A 312 3.49 -35.56 -5.91
C GLN A 312 3.33 -34.93 -7.31
N LYS A 313 2.13 -34.43 -7.63
CA LYS A 313 1.82 -33.81 -8.92
C LYS A 313 1.91 -32.29 -8.89
N ILE A 314 2.20 -31.68 -7.74
CA ILE A 314 2.25 -30.22 -7.60
C ILE A 314 3.51 -29.68 -8.27
N ASP A 315 3.32 -28.69 -9.13
CA ASP A 315 4.38 -27.83 -9.62
C ASP A 315 4.64 -26.70 -8.61
N PHE A 316 5.65 -26.89 -7.78
CA PHE A 316 6.00 -25.94 -6.72
C PHE A 316 6.54 -24.62 -7.25
N GLU A 317 7.05 -24.54 -8.47
CA GLU A 317 7.59 -23.29 -9.02
C GLU A 317 6.48 -22.27 -9.23
N ASN A 318 5.32 -22.74 -9.66
CA ASN A 318 4.15 -21.90 -9.94
C ASN A 318 3.27 -21.58 -8.72
N LEU A 319 3.58 -22.13 -7.54
CA LEU A 319 2.85 -21.83 -6.31
C LEU A 319 3.34 -20.58 -5.61
N LYS A 320 2.41 -19.83 -4.98
CA LYS A 320 2.73 -18.77 -4.03
C LYS A 320 3.39 -19.37 -2.77
N GLU A 321 4.19 -18.58 -2.09
CA GLU A 321 4.93 -19.03 -0.89
C GLU A 321 4.00 -19.62 0.18
N LYS A 322 2.88 -18.97 0.45
CA LYS A 322 1.82 -19.49 1.35
C LYS A 322 1.35 -20.88 0.95
N GLU A 323 1.12 -21.10 -0.32
CA GLU A 323 0.64 -22.37 -0.86
C GLU A 323 1.70 -23.46 -0.70
N LYS A 324 2.98 -23.13 -0.99
CA LYS A 324 4.13 -24.04 -0.77
C LYS A 324 4.22 -24.48 0.69
N ILE A 325 4.07 -23.54 1.61
CA ILE A 325 4.09 -23.83 3.04
C ILE A 325 2.93 -24.75 3.42
N MET A 326 1.73 -24.48 2.94
CA MET A 326 0.54 -25.30 3.24
C MET A 326 0.66 -26.71 2.64
N CYS A 327 1.16 -26.86 1.41
CA CYS A 327 1.40 -28.16 0.80
C CYS A 327 2.36 -29.02 1.64
N ASN A 328 3.50 -28.47 2.01
CA ASN A 328 4.48 -29.17 2.83
C ASN A 328 3.92 -29.50 4.23
N TYR A 329 3.14 -28.58 4.78
CA TYR A 329 2.49 -28.80 6.08
C TYR A 329 1.47 -29.95 6.01
N PHE A 330 0.61 -30.01 5.00
CA PHE A 330 -0.37 -31.08 4.82
C PHE A 330 0.30 -32.45 4.62
N ARG A 331 1.39 -32.49 3.84
CA ARG A 331 2.18 -33.72 3.71
C ARG A 331 2.71 -34.19 5.06
N LEU A 332 3.27 -33.27 5.85
CA LEU A 332 3.83 -33.61 7.17
C LEU A 332 2.77 -34.06 8.18
N LEU A 333 1.53 -33.55 8.09
CA LEU A 333 0.42 -34.02 8.92
C LEU A 333 0.09 -35.50 8.66
N ILE A 334 0.36 -36.01 7.48
CA ILE A 334 0.05 -37.38 7.06
C ILE A 334 1.26 -38.31 7.25
N GLU A 335 2.43 -37.91 6.73
CA GLU A 335 3.63 -38.77 6.70
C GLU A 335 4.59 -38.48 7.86
N GLY A 336 4.50 -37.28 8.44
CA GLY A 336 5.45 -36.82 9.46
C GLY A 336 5.15 -37.36 10.86
N ASN A 337 6.16 -37.31 11.71
CA ASN A 337 5.95 -37.47 13.15
C ASN A 337 5.67 -36.12 13.81
N GLY A 338 5.11 -36.14 15.03
CA GLY A 338 4.73 -34.92 15.75
C GLY A 338 5.88 -33.93 15.95
N THR A 339 7.11 -34.40 16.03
CA THR A 339 8.30 -33.54 16.14
C THR A 339 8.58 -32.81 14.82
N GLN A 340 8.43 -33.48 13.68
CA GLN A 340 8.61 -32.88 12.36
C GLN A 340 7.54 -31.82 12.08
N ILE A 341 6.28 -32.10 12.41
CA ILE A 341 5.15 -31.17 12.25
C ILE A 341 5.40 -29.90 13.07
N VAL A 342 5.72 -30.06 14.38
CA VAL A 342 5.97 -28.92 15.28
C VAL A 342 7.20 -28.13 14.84
N ASN A 343 8.28 -28.80 14.44
CA ASN A 343 9.49 -28.12 13.95
C ASN A 343 9.23 -27.33 12.67
N TYR A 344 8.49 -27.88 11.72
CA TYR A 344 8.14 -27.18 10.49
C TYR A 344 7.26 -25.96 10.75
N ALA A 345 6.22 -26.13 11.57
CA ALA A 345 5.36 -25.02 11.95
C ALA A 345 6.15 -23.90 12.64
N ASN A 346 6.98 -24.24 13.64
CA ASN A 346 7.78 -23.24 14.38
C ASN A 346 8.85 -22.54 13.52
N LYS A 347 9.51 -23.27 12.61
CA LYS A 347 10.63 -22.71 11.83
C LYS A 347 10.21 -22.03 10.54
N VAL A 348 9.06 -22.40 9.97
CA VAL A 348 8.62 -21.95 8.64
C VAL A 348 7.24 -21.29 8.70
N GLY A 349 6.22 -22.03 9.15
CA GLY A 349 4.83 -21.60 9.06
C GLY A 349 4.51 -20.41 9.95
N LEU A 350 4.82 -20.48 11.25
CA LEU A 350 4.55 -19.41 12.20
C LEU A 350 5.34 -18.14 11.92
N PRO A 351 6.68 -18.18 11.67
CA PRO A 351 7.41 -16.98 11.29
C PRO A 351 6.90 -16.31 10.02
N TYR A 352 6.46 -17.11 9.04
CA TYR A 352 5.84 -16.58 7.84
C TYR A 352 4.52 -15.85 8.15
N ALA A 353 3.61 -16.51 8.90
CA ALA A 353 2.32 -15.94 9.26
C ALA A 353 2.47 -14.68 10.14
N GLU A 354 3.39 -14.72 11.13
CA GLU A 354 3.68 -13.57 12.00
C GLU A 354 4.23 -12.37 11.23
N LYS A 355 5.19 -12.59 10.35
CA LYS A 355 5.80 -11.52 9.55
C LYS A 355 4.77 -10.81 8.67
N ARG A 356 3.81 -11.54 8.14
CA ARG A 356 2.79 -11.02 7.23
C ARG A 356 1.51 -10.57 7.92
N GLY A 357 1.36 -10.88 9.21
CA GLY A 357 0.12 -10.62 9.94
C GLY A 357 -1.04 -11.53 9.49
N ASP A 358 -0.74 -12.71 8.90
CA ASP A 358 -1.76 -13.65 8.43
C ASP A 358 -2.33 -14.46 9.62
N PHE A 359 -3.26 -13.82 10.34
CA PHE A 359 -3.87 -14.42 11.51
C PHE A 359 -4.64 -15.71 11.20
N ALA A 360 -5.29 -15.78 10.06
CA ALA A 360 -6.04 -16.97 9.65
C ALA A 360 -5.12 -18.19 9.48
N MET A 361 -3.97 -18.01 8.86
CA MET A 361 -2.96 -19.06 8.72
C MET A 361 -2.36 -19.43 10.08
N LEU A 362 -2.05 -18.43 10.91
CA LEU A 362 -1.49 -18.65 12.25
C LEU A 362 -2.43 -19.50 13.13
N VAL A 363 -3.72 -19.14 13.19
CA VAL A 363 -4.74 -19.91 13.92
C VAL A 363 -4.87 -21.33 13.38
N HIS A 364 -4.86 -21.50 12.04
CA HIS A 364 -4.94 -22.81 11.41
C HIS A 364 -3.76 -23.71 11.82
N LEU A 365 -2.53 -23.21 11.76
CA LEU A 365 -1.33 -23.95 12.15
C LEU A 365 -1.36 -24.32 13.65
N VAL A 366 -1.65 -23.35 14.51
CA VAL A 366 -1.72 -23.58 15.96
C VAL A 366 -2.78 -24.62 16.29
N LYS A 367 -3.99 -24.49 15.73
CA LYS A 367 -5.09 -25.45 15.95
C LYS A 367 -4.68 -26.87 15.58
N SER A 368 -4.15 -27.08 14.37
CA SER A 368 -3.74 -28.39 13.90
C SER A 368 -2.62 -29.00 14.74
N ILE A 369 -1.65 -28.19 15.20
CA ILE A 369 -0.58 -28.66 16.08
C ILE A 369 -1.13 -29.05 17.44
N CYS A 370 -2.05 -28.25 18.00
CA CYS A 370 -2.71 -28.56 19.28
C CYS A 370 -3.50 -29.86 19.19
N GLU A 371 -4.32 -30.04 18.15
CA GLU A 371 -5.09 -31.26 17.93
C GLU A 371 -4.16 -32.50 17.83
N HIS A 372 -3.10 -32.43 17.04
CA HIS A 372 -2.12 -33.50 16.92
C HIS A 372 -1.39 -33.77 18.23
N SER A 373 -1.00 -32.73 18.97
CA SER A 373 -0.29 -32.85 20.24
C SER A 373 -1.17 -33.42 21.35
N LEU A 374 -2.46 -33.10 21.37
CA LEU A 374 -3.44 -33.67 22.30
C LEU A 374 -3.63 -35.17 22.03
N THR A 375 -3.78 -35.58 20.77
CA THR A 375 -3.94 -36.99 20.42
C THR A 375 -2.70 -37.85 20.75
N THR A 376 -1.52 -37.23 20.75
CA THR A 376 -0.24 -37.89 21.03
C THR A 376 0.25 -37.69 22.47
N GLY A 377 -0.55 -37.06 23.34
CA GLY A 377 -0.20 -36.80 24.73
C GLY A 377 0.92 -35.79 24.98
N LYS A 378 1.25 -34.94 23.98
CA LYS A 378 2.34 -33.96 24.05
C LYS A 378 1.85 -32.58 24.50
N TYR A 379 1.28 -32.51 25.71
CA TYR A 379 0.63 -31.31 26.25
C TYR A 379 1.54 -30.07 26.33
N LYS A 380 2.87 -30.25 26.48
CA LYS A 380 3.82 -29.15 26.50
C LYS A 380 3.80 -28.37 25.16
N ASN A 381 3.63 -29.06 24.04
CA ASN A 381 3.55 -28.43 22.73
C ASN A 381 2.28 -27.56 22.61
N VAL A 382 1.17 -28.04 23.17
CA VAL A 382 -0.11 -27.28 23.19
C VAL A 382 0.09 -25.95 23.93
N ALA A 383 0.67 -26.02 25.15
CA ALA A 383 0.93 -24.80 25.92
C ALA A 383 1.85 -23.83 25.17
N THR A 384 2.92 -24.33 24.56
CA THR A 384 3.85 -23.48 23.77
C THR A 384 3.13 -22.80 22.60
N MET A 385 2.29 -23.53 21.86
CA MET A 385 1.55 -22.98 20.73
C MET A 385 0.51 -21.93 21.16
N CYS A 386 -0.21 -22.21 22.25
CA CYS A 386 -1.14 -21.23 22.81
C CYS A 386 -0.42 -19.94 23.23
N MET A 387 0.75 -20.05 23.89
CA MET A 387 1.55 -18.88 24.26
C MET A 387 2.05 -18.10 23.05
N SER A 388 2.44 -18.75 21.96
CA SER A 388 2.81 -18.08 20.71
C SER A 388 1.63 -17.30 20.12
N LEU A 389 0.44 -17.89 20.12
CA LEU A 389 -0.78 -17.23 19.67
C LEU A 389 -1.13 -16.01 20.54
N PHE A 390 -1.08 -16.16 21.87
CA PHE A 390 -1.30 -15.05 22.78
C PHE A 390 -0.30 -13.90 22.56
N SER A 391 0.99 -14.23 22.44
CA SER A 391 2.02 -13.22 22.14
C SER A 391 1.76 -12.48 20.84
N PHE A 392 1.30 -13.19 19.81
CA PHE A 392 0.90 -12.56 18.55
C PHE A 392 -0.31 -11.63 18.74
N VAL A 393 -1.35 -12.09 19.44
CA VAL A 393 -2.55 -11.28 19.74
C VAL A 393 -2.19 -10.04 20.54
N GLU A 394 -1.31 -10.15 21.55
CA GLU A 394 -0.84 -9.00 22.33
C GLU A 394 -0.06 -8.00 21.48
N LYS A 395 0.84 -8.48 20.60
CA LYS A 395 1.52 -7.61 19.63
C LYS A 395 0.51 -6.91 18.72
N TYR A 396 -0.46 -7.66 18.23
CA TYR A 396 -1.51 -7.13 17.40
C TYR A 396 -2.34 -6.06 18.14
N GLN A 397 -2.78 -6.35 19.37
CA GLN A 397 -3.53 -5.40 20.19
C GLN A 397 -2.73 -4.12 20.49
N LYS A 398 -1.42 -4.22 20.78
CA LYS A 398 -0.54 -3.05 20.95
C LYS A 398 -0.44 -2.22 19.66
N HIS A 399 -0.55 -2.85 18.52
CA HIS A 399 -0.62 -2.15 17.23
C HIS A 399 -2.03 -1.59 16.95
N TYR A 400 -3.08 -2.12 17.59
CA TYR A 400 -4.48 -1.68 17.44
C TYR A 400 -4.96 -0.73 18.56
N ALA A 401 -4.34 -0.71 19.71
CA ALA A 401 -4.60 0.26 20.80
C ALA A 401 -3.90 1.59 20.55
#